data_18bab63a199e9fa242e3e9b6a710e9b1
#
_entry.id   18bab63a199e9fa242e3e9b6a710e9b1
#
_cell.length_a   1.000
_cell.length_b   1.000
_cell.length_c   1.000
_cell.angle_alpha   90.00
_cell.angle_beta   90.00
_cell.angle_gamma   90.00
#
_symmetry.space_group_name_H-M   'P 1'
#
loop_
_entity.id
_entity.type
_entity.pdbx_description
1 polymer ?
#
loop_
_entity_poly.entity_id
_entity_poly.type
_entity_poly.pdbx_seq_one_letter_code
_entity_poly.pdbx_strand_id
1 'polypeptide(L)'
;WKHHGAEEEALQIDRIAKEREEKWLPLYGGKVSSEWMIPKILETLHHAPDVYKEADRFMEALDWIIWQMTGEETRSACCAGYKAYYHHEKGYPSKDFFKAVDPGMENIVADKLDAPIKGVGEKAGHLTASMAREMGLMEGIPVATCIIDAHASLPGCGIGEPGKMMIIVGTSSVHMMLGEKEVAIKGSSGTVKDGIMPGYFGYEAGQSCVGDHFAWFVENCVPES
;
A
#
# COMPACT_ATOMS: atom_id res chain seq x y z
N TRP A 1 2.76 8.69 5.33
CA TRP A 1 3.69 8.86 4.21
C TRP A 1 4.80 9.89 4.50
N LYS A 2 4.65 10.75 5.45
CA LYS A 2 5.71 11.72 5.84
C LYS A 2 6.79 11.12 6.75
N HIS A 3 6.61 9.92 7.28
CA HIS A 3 7.57 9.28 8.15
C HIS A 3 8.52 8.40 7.33
N HIS A 4 9.76 8.82 7.20
CA HIS A 4 10.83 8.14 6.46
C HIS A 4 11.83 7.40 7.38
N GLY A 5 11.42 7.05 8.61
CA GLY A 5 12.30 6.40 9.58
C GLY A 5 12.87 5.05 9.12
N ALA A 6 12.11 4.32 8.30
CA ALA A 6 12.49 2.99 7.80
C ALA A 6 13.39 3.03 6.54
N GLU A 7 14.20 4.08 6.34
CA GLU A 7 15.05 4.21 5.14
C GLU A 7 16.13 3.14 5.08
N GLU A 8 16.78 2.85 6.20
CA GLU A 8 17.82 1.82 6.29
C GLU A 8 17.24 0.43 6.00
N GLU A 9 16.07 0.13 6.55
CA GLU A 9 15.36 -1.12 6.34
C GLU A 9 14.88 -1.27 4.88
N ALA A 10 14.40 -0.19 4.28
CA ALA A 10 14.01 -0.20 2.88
C ALA A 10 15.21 -0.49 1.98
N LEU A 11 16.37 0.10 2.23
CA LEU A 11 17.63 -0.16 1.52
C LEU A 11 18.09 -1.59 1.72
N GLN A 12 17.97 -2.14 2.93
CA GLN A 12 18.29 -3.52 3.25
C GLN A 12 17.43 -4.51 2.45
N ILE A 13 16.11 -4.32 2.47
CA ILE A 13 15.15 -5.14 1.72
C ILE A 13 15.41 -5.04 0.22
N ASP A 14 15.62 -3.84 -0.31
CA ASP A 14 15.91 -3.58 -1.72
C ASP A 14 17.16 -4.31 -2.20
N ARG A 15 18.25 -4.23 -1.42
CA ARG A 15 19.50 -4.94 -1.71
C ARG A 15 19.30 -6.45 -1.76
N ILE A 16 18.67 -7.02 -0.73
CA ILE A 16 18.44 -8.46 -0.65
C ILE A 16 17.51 -8.94 -1.77
N ALA A 17 16.46 -8.17 -2.08
CA ALA A 17 15.55 -8.51 -3.17
C ALA A 17 16.28 -8.51 -4.54
N LYS A 18 17.20 -7.60 -4.78
CA LYS A 18 18.04 -7.55 -5.98
C LYS A 18 19.04 -8.72 -6.05
N GLU A 19 19.75 -8.99 -4.95
CA GLU A 19 20.71 -10.09 -4.85
C GLU A 19 20.04 -11.45 -5.10
N ARG A 20 18.78 -11.62 -4.68
CA ARG A 20 17.99 -12.84 -4.86
C ARG A 20 17.18 -12.88 -6.16
N GLU A 21 17.22 -11.81 -6.96
CA GLU A 21 16.43 -11.66 -8.18
C GLU A 21 14.92 -11.89 -7.95
N GLU A 22 14.38 -11.32 -6.86
CA GLU A 22 12.99 -11.46 -6.47
C GLU A 22 12.04 -10.96 -7.55
N LYS A 23 11.12 -11.81 -7.99
CA LYS A 23 10.25 -11.54 -9.15
C LYS A 23 9.18 -10.48 -8.89
N TRP A 24 8.88 -10.20 -7.64
CA TRP A 24 7.94 -9.14 -7.26
C TRP A 24 8.54 -7.73 -7.39
N LEU A 25 9.87 -7.56 -7.18
CA LEU A 25 10.51 -6.24 -7.15
C LEU A 25 10.31 -5.42 -8.43
N PRO A 26 10.35 -5.98 -9.65
CA PRO A 26 10.07 -5.21 -10.87
C PRO A 26 8.66 -4.60 -10.91
N LEU A 27 7.66 -5.23 -10.27
CA LEU A 27 6.29 -4.70 -10.20
C LEU A 27 6.20 -3.40 -9.36
N TYR A 28 7.22 -3.12 -8.56
CA TYR A 28 7.39 -1.92 -7.76
C TYR A 28 8.48 -0.99 -8.30
N GLY A 29 8.69 -1.02 -9.61
CA GLY A 29 9.65 -0.15 -10.28
C GLY A 29 11.11 -0.47 -10.04
N GLY A 30 11.41 -1.59 -9.39
CA GLY A 30 12.77 -2.07 -9.09
C GLY A 30 13.38 -1.46 -7.84
N LYS A 31 12.59 -0.93 -6.92
CA LYS A 31 13.05 -0.39 -5.63
C LYS A 31 11.98 -0.53 -4.53
N VAL A 32 12.43 -0.40 -3.29
CA VAL A 32 11.60 -0.44 -2.07
C VAL A 32 11.52 0.96 -1.47
N SER A 33 10.34 1.37 -1.00
CA SER A 33 10.14 2.66 -0.33
C SER A 33 10.03 2.49 1.18
N SER A 34 10.67 3.39 1.93
CA SER A 34 10.58 3.48 3.40
C SER A 34 9.17 3.78 3.94
N GLU A 35 8.27 4.22 3.06
CA GLU A 35 6.87 4.50 3.41
C GLU A 35 5.99 3.24 3.47
N TRP A 36 6.47 2.12 2.95
CA TRP A 36 5.68 0.90 2.88
C TRP A 36 5.68 0.10 4.17
N MET A 37 4.67 -0.76 4.32
CA MET A 37 4.43 -1.49 5.57
C MET A 37 5.59 -2.42 5.95
N ILE A 38 6.16 -3.17 5.01
CA ILE A 38 7.21 -4.15 5.31
C ILE A 38 8.49 -3.50 5.85
N PRO A 39 9.04 -2.43 5.26
CA PRO A 39 10.15 -1.69 5.88
C PRO A 39 9.84 -1.16 7.28
N LYS A 40 8.63 -0.66 7.52
CA LYS A 40 8.21 -0.18 8.84
C LYS A 40 8.06 -1.29 9.89
N ILE A 41 7.67 -2.48 9.47
CA ILE A 41 7.67 -3.65 10.34
C ILE A 41 9.11 -4.03 10.73
N LEU A 42 10.03 -4.02 9.77
CA LEU A 42 11.45 -4.29 10.02
C LEU A 42 12.06 -3.21 10.92
N GLU A 43 11.74 -1.93 10.70
CA GLU A 43 12.11 -0.83 11.61
C GLU A 43 11.62 -1.10 13.04
N THR A 44 10.38 -1.56 13.18
CA THR A 44 9.83 -1.92 14.51
C THR A 44 10.61 -3.07 15.15
N LEU A 45 10.97 -4.08 14.38
CA LEU A 45 11.80 -5.20 14.87
C LEU A 45 13.17 -4.72 15.34
N HIS A 46 13.82 -3.82 14.61
CA HIS A 46 15.16 -3.32 14.94
C HIS A 46 15.18 -2.35 16.11
N HIS A 47 14.26 -1.41 16.15
CA HIS A 47 14.30 -0.28 17.09
C HIS A 47 13.34 -0.42 18.27
N ALA A 48 12.34 -1.31 18.17
CA ALA A 48 11.38 -1.59 19.24
C ALA A 48 11.01 -3.09 19.29
N PRO A 49 11.99 -4.00 19.51
CA PRO A 49 11.79 -5.44 19.42
C PRO A 49 10.73 -5.97 20.39
N ASP A 50 10.55 -5.33 21.54
CA ASP A 50 9.49 -5.71 22.48
C ASP A 50 8.11 -5.40 21.91
N VAL A 51 7.93 -4.26 21.21
CA VAL A 51 6.69 -3.93 20.51
C VAL A 51 6.43 -4.92 19.38
N TYR A 52 7.46 -5.24 18.58
CA TYR A 52 7.35 -6.25 17.54
C TYR A 52 6.89 -7.60 18.09
N LYS A 53 7.47 -8.03 19.19
CA LYS A 53 7.17 -9.31 19.86
C LYS A 53 5.74 -9.34 20.40
N GLU A 54 5.30 -8.28 21.08
CA GLU A 54 3.97 -8.17 21.69
C GLU A 54 2.85 -7.94 20.67
N ALA A 55 3.16 -7.41 19.49
CA ALA A 55 2.17 -7.18 18.45
C ALA A 55 1.60 -8.49 17.91
N ASP A 56 0.30 -8.68 18.01
CA ASP A 56 -0.40 -9.82 17.37
C ASP A 56 -0.52 -9.63 15.85
N ARG A 57 -0.67 -8.40 15.40
CA ARG A 57 -0.89 -8.07 13.99
C ARG A 57 -0.18 -6.79 13.59
N PHE A 58 0.33 -6.77 12.35
CA PHE A 58 0.65 -5.54 11.64
C PHE A 58 -0.36 -5.32 10.53
N MET A 59 -0.89 -4.12 10.42
CA MET A 59 -1.88 -3.78 9.40
C MET A 59 -1.86 -2.30 9.06
N GLU A 60 -2.35 -1.98 7.87
CA GLU A 60 -2.60 -0.59 7.51
C GLU A 60 -3.78 -0.03 8.32
N ALA A 61 -3.72 1.26 8.64
CA ALA A 61 -4.76 1.93 9.43
C ALA A 61 -6.15 1.81 8.78
N LEU A 62 -6.20 1.78 7.45
CA LEU A 62 -7.43 1.60 6.69
C LEU A 62 -8.07 0.23 6.96
N ASP A 63 -7.29 -0.85 6.92
CA ASP A 63 -7.77 -2.20 7.23
C ASP A 63 -8.19 -2.31 8.70
N TRP A 64 -7.46 -1.66 9.61
CA TRP A 64 -7.80 -1.62 11.02
C TRP A 64 -9.16 -0.96 11.27
N ILE A 65 -9.44 0.18 10.60
CA ILE A 65 -10.74 0.86 10.72
C ILE A 65 -11.88 -0.08 10.27
N ILE A 66 -11.71 -0.77 9.14
CA ILE A 66 -12.71 -1.72 8.64
C ILE A 66 -12.93 -2.86 9.65
N TRP A 67 -11.84 -3.38 10.22
CA TRP A 67 -11.94 -4.41 11.27
C TRP A 67 -12.70 -3.91 12.51
N GLN A 68 -12.42 -2.68 12.98
CA GLN A 68 -13.19 -2.09 14.10
C GLN A 68 -14.67 -1.94 13.77
N MET A 69 -15.01 -1.56 12.55
CA MET A 69 -16.39 -1.39 12.11
C MET A 69 -17.15 -2.71 12.02
N THR A 70 -16.48 -3.78 11.60
CA THR A 70 -17.14 -5.05 11.26
C THR A 70 -16.91 -6.16 12.28
N GLY A 71 -15.84 -6.09 13.08
CA GLY A 71 -15.36 -7.22 13.88
C GLY A 71 -14.69 -8.33 13.07
N GLU A 72 -14.65 -8.22 11.74
CA GLU A 72 -14.04 -9.20 10.83
C GLU A 72 -12.70 -8.68 10.32
N GLU A 73 -11.62 -9.43 10.61
CA GLU A 73 -10.28 -9.08 10.12
C GLU A 73 -10.16 -9.43 8.64
N THR A 74 -9.93 -8.43 7.80
CA THR A 74 -9.65 -8.57 6.37
C THR A 74 -8.55 -7.60 5.96
N ARG A 75 -7.91 -7.88 4.82
CA ARG A 75 -6.97 -6.96 4.18
C ARG A 75 -7.51 -6.54 2.83
N SER A 76 -7.36 -5.27 2.50
CA SER A 76 -7.63 -4.77 1.16
C SER A 76 -6.51 -5.19 0.20
N ALA A 77 -6.86 -5.67 -0.99
CA ALA A 77 -5.90 -5.91 -2.07
C ALA A 77 -5.11 -4.64 -2.43
N CYS A 78 -5.71 -3.47 -2.25
CA CYS A 78 -5.05 -2.17 -2.38
C CYS A 78 -3.89 -2.05 -1.38
N CYS A 79 -4.17 -2.16 -0.08
CA CYS A 79 -3.15 -2.01 0.97
C CYS A 79 -2.11 -3.13 0.91
N ALA A 80 -2.55 -4.39 0.83
CA ALA A 80 -1.65 -5.54 0.78
C ALA A 80 -0.76 -5.50 -0.47
N GLY A 81 -1.31 -5.15 -1.62
CA GLY A 81 -0.58 -5.02 -2.87
C GLY A 81 0.41 -3.87 -2.85
N TYR A 82 -0.04 -2.64 -2.66
CA TYR A 82 0.84 -1.47 -2.76
C TYR A 82 1.80 -1.27 -1.57
N LYS A 83 1.50 -1.84 -0.40
CA LYS A 83 2.30 -1.59 0.81
C LYS A 83 3.04 -2.81 1.36
N ALA A 84 2.66 -4.03 0.96
CA ALA A 84 3.22 -5.26 1.53
C ALA A 84 3.63 -6.32 0.51
N TYR A 85 3.79 -5.96 -0.76
CA TYR A 85 4.25 -6.83 -1.85
C TYR A 85 3.36 -8.04 -2.14
N TYR A 86 2.08 -7.99 -1.75
CA TYR A 86 1.15 -9.07 -2.02
C TYR A 86 0.81 -9.15 -3.51
N HIS A 87 0.92 -10.35 -4.06
CA HIS A 87 0.54 -10.67 -5.43
C HIS A 87 -0.69 -11.58 -5.44
N HIS A 88 -1.70 -11.24 -6.22
CA HIS A 88 -3.01 -11.90 -6.25
C HIS A 88 -2.96 -13.42 -6.51
N GLU A 89 -1.96 -13.93 -7.27
CA GLU A 89 -1.79 -15.36 -7.54
C GLU A 89 -0.72 -16.03 -6.67
N LYS A 90 0.33 -15.28 -6.26
CA LYS A 90 1.52 -15.84 -5.60
C LYS A 90 1.54 -15.58 -4.10
N GLY A 91 0.65 -14.73 -3.60
CA GLY A 91 0.65 -14.29 -2.21
C GLY A 91 1.77 -13.30 -1.89
N TYR A 92 2.16 -13.26 -0.63
CA TYR A 92 3.31 -12.49 -0.15
C TYR A 92 4.64 -13.09 -0.62
N PRO A 93 5.75 -12.34 -0.58
CA PRO A 93 7.09 -12.90 -0.75
C PRO A 93 7.34 -14.12 0.14
N SER A 94 8.26 -14.97 -0.28
CA SER A 94 8.49 -16.26 0.38
C SER A 94 9.03 -16.11 1.81
N LYS A 95 8.76 -17.09 2.65
CA LYS A 95 9.35 -17.21 3.98
C LYS A 95 10.89 -17.12 3.93
N ASP A 96 11.52 -17.75 2.95
CA ASP A 96 12.97 -17.71 2.76
C ASP A 96 13.48 -16.31 2.40
N PHE A 97 12.69 -15.52 1.68
CA PHE A 97 13.01 -14.12 1.43
C PHE A 97 13.00 -13.33 2.74
N PHE A 98 11.92 -13.41 3.51
CA PHE A 98 11.81 -12.71 4.79
C PHE A 98 12.90 -13.14 5.78
N LYS A 99 13.25 -14.43 5.83
CA LYS A 99 14.38 -14.93 6.63
C LYS A 99 15.72 -14.33 6.18
N ALA A 100 15.92 -14.15 4.88
CA ALA A 100 17.13 -13.53 4.35
C ALA A 100 17.21 -12.04 4.67
N VAL A 101 16.06 -11.36 4.77
CA VAL A 101 15.99 -9.97 5.24
C VAL A 101 16.39 -9.88 6.71
N ASP A 102 15.72 -10.63 7.58
CA ASP A 102 16.06 -10.77 8.99
C ASP A 102 15.48 -12.10 9.52
N PRO A 103 16.22 -12.89 10.30
CA PRO A 103 15.71 -14.13 10.89
C PRO A 103 14.42 -13.94 11.69
N GLY A 104 14.23 -12.78 12.35
CA GLY A 104 13.02 -12.44 13.09
C GLY A 104 11.80 -12.22 12.21
N MET A 105 11.99 -12.02 10.90
CA MET A 105 10.93 -11.87 9.92
C MET A 105 10.51 -13.18 9.25
N GLU A 106 11.18 -14.31 9.52
CA GLU A 106 10.97 -15.57 8.81
C GLU A 106 9.49 -15.98 8.70
N ASN A 107 8.73 -15.84 9.78
CA ASN A 107 7.32 -16.24 9.83
C ASN A 107 6.34 -15.06 9.81
N ILE A 108 6.78 -13.86 9.44
CA ILE A 108 5.98 -12.62 9.56
C ILE A 108 4.61 -12.74 8.90
N VAL A 109 4.51 -13.42 7.76
CA VAL A 109 3.24 -13.59 7.06
C VAL A 109 2.28 -14.42 7.90
N ALA A 110 2.68 -15.62 8.31
CA ALA A 110 1.83 -16.53 9.08
C ALA A 110 1.48 -15.98 10.47
N ASP A 111 2.45 -15.32 11.12
CA ASP A 111 2.30 -14.91 12.51
C ASP A 111 1.54 -13.57 12.66
N LYS A 112 1.74 -12.63 11.71
CA LYS A 112 1.31 -11.23 11.93
C LYS A 112 0.60 -10.57 10.74
N LEU A 113 0.61 -11.17 9.55
CA LEU A 113 -0.03 -10.60 8.35
C LEU A 113 -1.19 -11.43 7.82
N ASP A 114 -1.32 -12.69 8.26
CA ASP A 114 -2.31 -13.63 7.74
C ASP A 114 -3.73 -13.16 8.04
N ALA A 115 -4.47 -12.87 6.97
CA ALA A 115 -5.88 -12.56 6.97
C ALA A 115 -6.42 -12.68 5.53
N PRO A 116 -7.74 -12.87 5.33
CA PRO A 116 -8.32 -12.89 3.99
C PRO A 116 -8.05 -11.58 3.23
N ILE A 117 -7.49 -11.68 2.02
CA ILE A 117 -7.32 -10.55 1.12
C ILE A 117 -8.55 -10.44 0.24
N LYS A 118 -9.15 -9.26 0.17
CA LYS A 118 -10.35 -8.97 -0.65
C LYS A 118 -10.08 -7.80 -1.59
N GLY A 119 -10.66 -7.86 -2.78
CA GLY A 119 -10.58 -6.79 -3.77
C GLY A 119 -11.23 -5.50 -3.28
N VAL A 120 -10.84 -4.37 -3.87
CA VAL A 120 -11.45 -3.06 -3.57
C VAL A 120 -12.95 -3.10 -3.86
N GLY A 121 -13.76 -2.64 -2.90
CA GLY A 121 -15.21 -2.63 -3.00
C GLY A 121 -15.91 -3.94 -2.68
N GLU A 122 -15.19 -5.04 -2.46
CA GLU A 122 -15.78 -6.27 -1.93
C GLU A 122 -16.25 -6.08 -0.49
N LYS A 123 -17.26 -6.83 -0.09
CA LYS A 123 -17.76 -6.78 1.28
C LYS A 123 -16.71 -7.34 2.25
N ALA A 124 -16.21 -6.49 3.15
CA ALA A 124 -15.36 -6.87 4.26
C ALA A 124 -16.16 -7.60 5.35
N GLY A 125 -17.31 -7.07 5.71
CA GLY A 125 -18.20 -7.60 6.74
C GLY A 125 -19.48 -6.78 6.85
N HIS A 126 -20.10 -6.81 8.03
CA HIS A 126 -21.28 -6.02 8.35
C HIS A 126 -21.01 -5.10 9.54
N LEU A 127 -21.59 -3.91 9.52
CA LEU A 127 -21.47 -2.94 10.61
C LEU A 127 -22.03 -3.53 11.92
N THR A 128 -21.18 -3.53 12.95
CA THR A 128 -21.57 -4.05 14.28
C THR A 128 -22.60 -3.14 14.96
N ALA A 129 -23.38 -3.69 15.90
CA ALA A 129 -24.35 -2.92 16.68
C ALA A 129 -23.71 -1.76 17.46
N SER A 130 -22.49 -1.94 17.99
CA SER A 130 -21.77 -0.87 18.72
C SER A 130 -21.41 0.28 17.82
N MET A 131 -20.78 0.00 16.67
CA MET A 131 -20.38 1.03 15.72
C MET A 131 -21.57 1.72 15.07
N ALA A 132 -22.63 0.96 14.79
CA ALA A 132 -23.88 1.50 14.26
C ALA A 132 -24.47 2.56 15.20
N ARG A 133 -24.50 2.29 16.50
CA ARG A 133 -24.96 3.26 17.52
C ARG A 133 -24.08 4.52 17.56
N GLU A 134 -22.75 4.34 17.55
CA GLU A 134 -21.81 5.48 17.58
C GLU A 134 -21.91 6.36 16.34
N MET A 135 -22.12 5.74 15.18
CA MET A 135 -22.20 6.44 13.89
C MET A 135 -23.62 6.96 13.55
N GLY A 136 -24.64 6.58 14.32
CA GLY A 136 -26.03 6.91 14.01
C GLY A 136 -26.57 6.18 12.79
N LEU A 137 -26.08 4.98 12.51
CA LEU A 137 -26.43 4.15 11.37
C LEU A 137 -27.21 2.89 11.81
N MET A 138 -27.74 2.13 10.84
CA MET A 138 -28.37 0.85 11.11
C MET A 138 -27.29 -0.25 11.27
N GLU A 139 -27.52 -1.14 12.22
CA GLU A 139 -26.74 -2.37 12.35
C GLU A 139 -26.88 -3.25 11.11
N GLY A 140 -25.83 -4.00 10.77
CA GLY A 140 -25.85 -4.96 9.68
C GLY A 140 -25.69 -4.38 8.28
N ILE A 141 -25.46 -3.08 8.13
CA ILE A 141 -25.09 -2.48 6.84
C ILE A 141 -23.81 -3.14 6.32
N PRO A 142 -23.75 -3.58 5.04
CA PRO A 142 -22.52 -4.10 4.47
C PRO A 142 -21.44 -3.02 4.43
N VAL A 143 -20.23 -3.38 4.87
CA VAL A 143 -19.03 -2.52 4.85
C VAL A 143 -18.09 -3.07 3.81
N ALA A 144 -17.69 -2.25 2.85
CA ALA A 144 -16.71 -2.61 1.83
C ALA A 144 -15.28 -2.58 2.37
N THR A 145 -14.37 -3.30 1.70
CA THR A 145 -12.92 -3.13 1.91
C THR A 145 -12.49 -1.71 1.61
N CYS A 146 -11.41 -1.29 2.24
CA CYS A 146 -10.85 0.05 2.06
C CYS A 146 -10.06 0.19 0.75
N ILE A 147 -9.79 1.44 0.41
CA ILE A 147 -8.92 1.85 -0.68
C ILE A 147 -8.07 3.04 -0.21
N ILE A 148 -6.81 3.12 -0.63
CA ILE A 148 -5.94 4.27 -0.35
C ILE A 148 -6.55 5.53 -0.97
N ASP A 149 -6.51 6.66 -0.27
CA ASP A 149 -7.14 7.93 -0.66
C ASP A 149 -6.79 8.39 -2.08
N ALA A 150 -5.50 8.35 -2.42
CA ALA A 150 -5.04 8.65 -3.77
C ALA A 150 -5.67 7.70 -4.82
N HIS A 151 -5.73 6.40 -4.53
CA HIS A 151 -6.32 5.41 -5.43
C HIS A 151 -7.84 5.60 -5.59
N ALA A 152 -8.54 5.99 -4.52
CA ALA A 152 -9.97 6.31 -4.57
C ALA A 152 -10.31 7.48 -5.51
N SER A 153 -9.34 8.38 -5.71
CA SER A 153 -9.54 9.53 -6.60
C SER A 153 -9.72 9.13 -8.05
N LEU A 154 -9.17 7.99 -8.50
CA LEU A 154 -9.29 7.53 -9.88
C LEU A 154 -10.74 7.20 -10.26
N PRO A 155 -11.45 6.29 -9.56
CA PRO A 155 -12.88 6.11 -9.77
C PRO A 155 -13.70 7.34 -9.40
N GLY A 156 -13.28 8.13 -8.41
CA GLY A 156 -13.91 9.40 -8.04
C GLY A 156 -13.93 10.44 -9.18
N CYS A 157 -12.95 10.39 -10.07
CA CYS A 157 -12.90 11.18 -11.31
C CYS A 157 -13.63 10.51 -12.51
N GLY A 158 -14.38 9.43 -12.26
CA GLY A 158 -15.12 8.73 -13.32
C GLY A 158 -14.25 7.85 -14.22
N ILE A 159 -13.04 7.48 -13.79
CA ILE A 159 -12.15 6.60 -14.54
C ILE A 159 -12.34 5.16 -14.02
N GLY A 160 -13.17 4.39 -14.70
CA GLY A 160 -13.48 3.00 -14.39
C GLY A 160 -12.89 1.97 -15.37
N GLU A 161 -12.15 2.41 -16.38
CA GLU A 161 -11.62 1.56 -17.46
C GLU A 161 -10.25 2.05 -17.94
N PRO A 162 -9.45 1.20 -18.63
CA PRO A 162 -8.18 1.60 -19.22
C PRO A 162 -8.29 2.73 -20.24
N GLY A 163 -7.17 3.38 -20.56
CA GLY A 163 -7.07 4.41 -21.60
C GLY A 163 -7.06 5.85 -21.09
N LYS A 164 -7.22 6.04 -19.77
CA LYS A 164 -7.11 7.36 -19.13
C LYS A 164 -6.09 7.30 -18.00
N MET A 165 -5.36 8.39 -17.84
CA MET A 165 -4.45 8.61 -16.70
C MET A 165 -5.02 9.70 -15.81
N MET A 166 -4.94 9.50 -14.51
CA MET A 166 -5.18 10.54 -13.53
C MET A 166 -3.85 10.98 -12.91
N ILE A 167 -3.72 12.27 -12.70
CA ILE A 167 -2.58 12.88 -12.02
C ILE A 167 -3.13 13.71 -10.86
N ILE A 168 -2.75 13.35 -9.64
CA ILE A 168 -2.93 14.18 -8.46
C ILE A 168 -1.72 15.09 -8.37
N VAL A 169 -1.94 16.39 -8.32
CA VAL A 169 -0.88 17.41 -8.22
C VAL A 169 -1.02 18.15 -6.90
N GLY A 170 -0.01 18.03 -6.06
CA GLY A 170 0.10 18.70 -4.77
C GLY A 170 1.57 19.09 -4.51
N THR A 171 2.02 19.02 -3.27
CA THR A 171 3.46 19.08 -2.92
C THR A 171 4.24 18.02 -3.70
N SER A 172 3.70 16.81 -3.75
CA SER A 172 4.10 15.71 -4.63
C SER A 172 3.06 15.44 -5.70
N SER A 173 3.34 14.56 -6.66
CA SER A 173 2.33 14.06 -7.58
C SER A 173 2.24 12.55 -7.53
N VAL A 174 1.01 12.04 -7.78
CA VAL A 174 0.73 10.62 -7.96
C VAL A 174 0.05 10.44 -9.32
N HIS A 175 0.60 9.53 -10.12
CA HIS A 175 0.11 9.21 -11.45
C HIS A 175 -0.49 7.82 -11.43
N MET A 176 -1.73 7.67 -11.84
CA MET A 176 -2.44 6.40 -11.81
C MET A 176 -3.18 6.13 -13.09
N MET A 177 -3.20 4.88 -13.49
CA MET A 177 -4.01 4.39 -14.60
C MET A 177 -4.39 2.93 -14.41
N LEU A 178 -5.40 2.48 -15.15
CA LEU A 178 -5.82 1.09 -15.20
C LEU A 178 -5.27 0.39 -16.44
N GLY A 179 -5.07 -0.92 -16.33
CA GLY A 179 -4.68 -1.76 -17.45
C GLY A 179 -5.20 -3.18 -17.31
N GLU A 180 -5.20 -3.93 -18.41
CA GLU A 180 -5.69 -5.31 -18.48
C GLU A 180 -4.62 -6.36 -18.16
N LYS A 181 -3.34 -5.95 -18.12
CA LYS A 181 -2.20 -6.87 -18.03
C LYS A 181 -1.31 -6.48 -16.85
N GLU A 182 -0.60 -7.46 -16.30
CA GLU A 182 0.50 -7.19 -15.39
C GLU A 182 1.71 -6.69 -16.17
N VAL A 183 2.16 -5.47 -15.87
CA VAL A 183 3.32 -4.86 -16.51
C VAL A 183 4.25 -4.30 -15.45
N ALA A 184 5.51 -4.72 -15.48
CA ALA A 184 6.57 -4.12 -14.68
C ALA A 184 7.04 -2.82 -15.34
N ILE A 185 6.82 -1.70 -14.67
CA ILE A 185 7.19 -0.36 -15.16
C ILE A 185 8.34 0.16 -14.31
N LYS A 186 9.49 0.40 -14.93
CA LYS A 186 10.67 0.92 -14.22
C LYS A 186 10.36 2.28 -13.58
N GLY A 187 10.61 2.40 -12.29
CA GLY A 187 10.39 3.62 -11.53
C GLY A 187 8.94 3.83 -11.08
N SER A 188 8.02 2.88 -11.34
CA SER A 188 6.68 2.91 -10.76
C SER A 188 6.71 2.61 -9.25
N SER A 189 5.60 2.87 -8.58
CA SER A 189 5.41 2.57 -7.16
C SER A 189 4.59 1.30 -6.93
N GLY A 190 3.98 0.75 -7.98
CA GLY A 190 3.24 -0.51 -7.89
C GLY A 190 2.42 -0.84 -9.12
N THR A 191 2.31 -2.15 -9.40
CA THR A 191 1.36 -2.74 -10.34
C THR A 191 0.58 -3.81 -9.58
N VAL A 192 -0.70 -3.55 -9.29
CA VAL A 192 -1.51 -4.38 -8.39
C VAL A 192 -2.85 -4.73 -9.01
N LYS A 193 -3.16 -6.03 -9.06
CA LYS A 193 -4.47 -6.55 -9.49
C LYS A 193 -5.52 -6.23 -8.44
N ASP A 194 -6.68 -5.74 -8.88
CA ASP A 194 -7.83 -5.38 -8.03
C ASP A 194 -7.51 -4.37 -6.90
N GLY A 195 -6.38 -3.66 -7.01
CA GLY A 195 -5.93 -2.70 -6.02
C GLY A 195 -6.54 -1.31 -6.15
N ILE A 196 -7.09 -0.95 -7.30
CA ILE A 196 -7.79 0.32 -7.55
C ILE A 196 -9.21 0.10 -8.05
N MET A 197 -9.36 -0.77 -9.05
CA MET A 197 -10.63 -1.08 -9.67
C MET A 197 -10.73 -2.59 -9.90
N PRO A 198 -11.83 -3.24 -9.51
CA PRO A 198 -12.02 -4.67 -9.75
C PRO A 198 -11.87 -5.06 -11.22
N GLY A 199 -11.18 -6.16 -11.47
CA GLY A 199 -10.95 -6.70 -12.82
C GLY A 199 -9.74 -6.12 -13.55
N TYR A 200 -9.11 -5.06 -13.03
CA TYR A 200 -7.97 -4.40 -13.67
C TYR A 200 -6.69 -4.45 -12.83
N PHE A 201 -5.56 -4.22 -13.47
CA PHE A 201 -4.32 -3.85 -12.79
C PHE A 201 -4.28 -2.34 -12.62
N GLY A 202 -4.03 -1.89 -11.39
CA GLY A 202 -3.73 -0.50 -11.10
C GLY A 202 -2.23 -0.26 -11.22
N TYR A 203 -1.84 0.73 -12.00
CA TYR A 203 -0.45 1.20 -12.08
C TYR A 203 -0.33 2.51 -11.32
N GLU A 204 0.67 2.60 -10.46
CA GLU A 204 0.99 3.81 -9.71
C GLU A 204 2.42 4.23 -9.99
N ALA A 205 2.62 5.53 -10.19
CA ALA A 205 3.92 6.18 -10.15
C ALA A 205 3.82 7.48 -9.37
N GLY A 206 4.88 7.88 -8.69
CA GLY A 206 4.92 9.09 -7.90
C GLY A 206 6.14 9.94 -8.20
N GLN A 207 6.01 11.25 -7.96
CA GLN A 207 7.12 12.19 -7.95
C GLN A 207 7.05 13.00 -6.65
N SER A 208 8.11 12.98 -5.85
CA SER A 208 8.17 13.55 -4.47
C SER A 208 8.25 15.02 -4.60
N CYS A 209 8.24 15.84 -5.26
CA CYS A 209 8.36 17.29 -5.29
C CYS A 209 7.84 17.84 -6.61
N VAL A 210 6.69 18.41 -6.58
CA VAL A 210 6.06 19.06 -7.75
C VAL A 210 5.67 20.49 -7.43
N GLY A 211 4.82 20.72 -6.44
CA GLY A 211 4.48 22.05 -5.99
C GLY A 211 5.69 22.87 -5.55
N ASP A 212 6.58 22.24 -4.81
CA ASP A 212 7.84 22.86 -4.39
C ASP A 212 8.77 23.20 -5.56
N HIS A 213 8.79 22.39 -6.65
CA HIS A 213 9.51 22.74 -7.87
C HIS A 213 8.94 23.99 -8.54
N PHE A 214 7.62 24.12 -8.59
CA PHE A 214 7.01 25.32 -9.15
C PHE A 214 7.28 26.55 -8.27
N ALA A 215 7.19 26.42 -6.94
CA ALA A 215 7.54 27.49 -6.03
C ALA A 215 8.99 27.91 -6.22
N TRP A 216 9.92 26.94 -6.20
CA TRP A 216 11.34 27.21 -6.43
C TRP A 216 11.59 27.91 -7.78
N PHE A 217 10.93 27.45 -8.85
CA PHE A 217 11.08 28.04 -10.18
C PHE A 217 10.60 29.51 -10.19
N VAL A 218 9.45 29.78 -9.59
CA VAL A 218 8.91 31.15 -9.51
C VAL A 218 9.86 32.05 -8.70
N GLU A 219 10.34 31.57 -7.56
CA GLU A 219 11.21 32.36 -6.67
C GLU A 219 12.60 32.62 -7.26
N ASN A 220 13.13 31.68 -8.07
CA ASN A 220 14.53 31.75 -8.51
C ASN A 220 14.70 32.03 -10.00
N CYS A 221 13.70 31.84 -10.83
CA CYS A 221 13.83 31.89 -12.29
C CYS A 221 12.90 32.92 -12.96
N VAL A 222 11.87 33.38 -12.23
CA VAL A 222 10.97 34.42 -12.76
C VAL A 222 11.48 35.80 -12.34
N PRO A 223 11.68 36.75 -13.29
CA PRO A 223 12.09 38.11 -12.96
C PRO A 223 11.06 38.79 -12.03
N GLU A 224 11.55 39.52 -11.04
CA GLU A 224 10.69 40.42 -10.24
C GLU A 224 10.04 41.46 -11.17
N SER A 225 8.71 41.60 -11.09
CA SER A 225 7.93 42.57 -11.88
C SER A 225 7.99 43.97 -11.32
#